data_a64ffaa1dc12721a65401b3d06c4d3c3
#
_entry.id   a64ffaa1dc12721a65401b3d06c4d3c3
#
_cell.length_a   1.000
_cell.length_b   1.000
_cell.length_c   1.000
_cell.angle_alpha   90.00
_cell.angle_beta   90.00
_cell.angle_gamma   90.00
#
_symmetry.space_group_name_H-M   'P 1'
#
loop_
_entity.id
_entity.type
_entity.pdbx_description
1 polymer ?
#
loop_
_entity_poly.entity_id
_entity_poly.type
_entity_poly.pdbx_seq_one_letter_code
_entity_poly.pdbx_strand_id
1 'polypeptide(L)'
;MNAEFVRERITQLRLQKGVSEYQMSYDLGNSRGYINNISSGKTLPSMAEFFAICSYFQITPVDFFNTSAFNPVLLNDTIENISKLNEEDLKLIHQITTRMLKK
;
A
#
# COMPACT_ATOMS: atom_id res chain seq x y z
N MET A 1 0.79 12.18 -12.44
CA MET A 1 1.65 11.43 -11.50
C MET A 1 3.05 11.98 -11.55
N ASN A 2 3.65 12.25 -10.41
CA ASN A 2 4.95 12.91 -10.31
C ASN A 2 5.63 12.54 -8.99
N ALA A 3 6.75 13.20 -8.68
CA ALA A 3 7.50 12.95 -7.45
C ALA A 3 6.65 13.19 -6.19
N GLU A 4 5.82 14.20 -6.22
CA GLU A 4 4.94 14.51 -5.08
C GLU A 4 3.94 13.39 -4.81
N PHE A 5 3.43 12.74 -5.85
CA PHE A 5 2.57 11.56 -5.69
C PHE A 5 3.27 10.47 -4.88
N VAL A 6 4.55 10.21 -5.18
CA VAL A 6 5.33 9.18 -4.47
C VAL A 6 5.44 9.53 -2.99
N ARG A 7 5.74 10.78 -2.67
CA ARG A 7 5.87 11.25 -1.28
C ARG A 7 4.55 11.11 -0.51
N GLU A 8 3.47 11.56 -1.11
CA GLU A 8 2.14 11.49 -0.50
C GLU A 8 1.69 10.05 -0.31
N ARG A 9 1.96 9.18 -1.30
CA ARG A 9 1.59 7.77 -1.23
C ARG A 9 2.32 7.06 -0.09
N ILE A 10 3.62 7.30 0.05
CA ILE A 10 4.42 6.75 1.16
C ILE A 10 3.84 7.22 2.50
N THR A 11 3.52 8.49 2.61
CA THR A 11 2.93 9.05 3.83
C THR A 11 1.58 8.40 4.14
N GLN A 12 0.72 8.24 3.15
CA GLN A 12 -0.59 7.59 3.30
C GLN A 12 -0.43 6.15 3.81
N LEU A 13 0.43 5.37 3.18
CA LEU A 13 0.67 3.98 3.56
C LEU A 13 1.30 3.88 4.95
N ARG A 14 2.21 4.79 5.29
CA ARG A 14 2.83 4.86 6.60
C ARG A 14 1.78 5.13 7.69
N LEU A 15 0.90 6.09 7.46
CA LEU A 15 -0.17 6.43 8.41
C LEU A 15 -1.14 5.26 8.58
N GLN A 16 -1.48 4.56 7.49
CA GLN A 16 -2.33 3.37 7.57
C GLN A 16 -1.68 2.26 8.38
N LYS A 17 -0.36 2.09 8.27
CA LYS A 17 0.38 1.11 9.05
C LYS A 17 0.54 1.53 10.51
N GLY A 18 0.40 2.82 10.80
CA GLY A 18 0.48 3.34 12.16
C GLY A 18 1.89 3.48 12.70
N VAL A 19 2.88 3.70 11.82
CA VAL A 19 4.28 3.87 12.23
C VAL A 19 4.75 5.30 11.99
N SER A 20 5.70 5.74 12.83
CA SER A 20 6.34 7.04 12.66
C SER A 20 7.35 7.01 11.52
N GLU A 21 7.76 8.19 11.05
CA GLU A 21 8.84 8.32 10.07
C GLU A 21 10.15 7.72 10.62
N TYR A 22 10.43 7.96 11.89
CA TYR A 22 11.60 7.40 12.56
C TYR A 22 11.56 5.86 12.58
N GLN A 23 10.42 5.30 12.99
CA GLN A 23 10.26 3.85 13.08
C GLN A 23 10.39 3.19 11.71
N MET A 24 9.77 3.78 10.69
CA MET A 24 9.87 3.27 9.33
C MET A 24 11.31 3.30 8.81
N SER A 25 12.03 4.40 9.06
CA SER A 25 13.44 4.53 8.69
C SER A 25 14.27 3.43 9.35
N TYR A 26 14.06 3.20 10.64
CA TYR A 26 14.73 2.16 11.41
C TYR A 26 14.43 0.77 10.84
N ASP A 27 13.17 0.47 10.61
CA ASP A 27 12.72 -0.83 10.11
C ASP A 27 13.33 -1.15 8.74
N LEU A 28 13.53 -0.12 7.92
CA LEU A 28 14.15 -0.26 6.59
C LEU A 28 15.67 -0.33 6.64
N GLY A 29 16.27 -0.23 7.82
CA GLY A 29 17.72 -0.25 7.97
C GLY A 29 18.41 1.01 7.49
N ASN A 30 17.71 2.14 7.45
CA ASN A 30 18.22 3.42 6.98
C ASN A 30 18.48 4.38 8.12
N SER A 31 19.10 5.53 7.80
CA SER A 31 19.38 6.57 8.78
C SER A 31 18.08 7.14 9.35
N ARG A 32 18.20 7.73 10.54
CA ARG A 32 17.06 8.29 11.31
C ARG A 32 16.16 9.22 10.49
N GLY A 33 16.75 10.06 9.65
CA GLY A 33 16.03 11.06 8.87
C GLY A 33 15.63 10.61 7.46
N TYR A 34 15.80 9.33 7.12
CA TYR A 34 15.61 8.85 5.75
C TYR A 34 14.19 9.15 5.23
N ILE A 35 13.17 8.71 5.95
CA ILE A 35 11.77 8.92 5.52
C ILE A 35 11.40 10.40 5.57
N ASN A 36 11.86 11.13 6.57
CA ASN A 36 11.61 12.58 6.62
C ASN A 36 12.22 13.30 5.43
N ASN A 37 13.40 12.91 4.98
CA ASN A 37 14.03 13.49 3.78
C ASN A 37 13.16 13.26 2.53
N ILE A 38 12.48 12.13 2.46
CA ILE A 38 11.54 11.87 1.36
C ILE A 38 10.28 12.75 1.52
N SER A 39 9.64 12.70 2.67
CA SER A 39 8.37 13.42 2.88
C SER A 39 8.53 14.94 2.80
N SER A 40 9.68 15.47 3.19
CA SER A 40 9.96 16.90 3.14
C SER A 40 10.38 17.41 1.75
N GLY A 41 10.55 16.52 0.79
CA GLY A 41 10.88 16.89 -0.60
C GLY A 41 12.36 16.94 -0.91
N LYS A 42 13.24 16.55 0.02
CA LYS A 42 14.69 16.60 -0.21
C LYS A 42 15.21 15.51 -1.13
N THR A 43 14.64 14.30 -1.01
CA THR A 43 15.10 13.14 -1.80
C THR A 43 13.91 12.30 -2.24
N LEU A 44 14.16 11.40 -3.17
CA LEU A 44 13.26 10.30 -3.54
C LEU A 44 13.99 8.98 -3.28
N PRO A 45 13.26 7.90 -3.04
CA PRO A 45 13.92 6.59 -2.92
C PRO A 45 14.54 6.17 -4.25
N SER A 46 15.67 5.46 -4.18
CA SER A 46 16.19 4.72 -5.32
C SER A 46 15.19 3.60 -5.69
N MET A 47 15.37 2.98 -6.86
CA MET A 47 14.51 1.84 -7.23
C MET A 47 14.63 0.68 -6.25
N ALA A 48 15.84 0.38 -5.78
CA ALA A 48 16.04 -0.67 -4.78
C ALA A 48 15.32 -0.33 -3.47
N GLU A 49 15.43 0.91 -3.02
CA GLU A 49 14.73 1.40 -1.83
C GLU A 49 13.21 1.38 -2.02
N PHE A 50 12.75 1.74 -3.21
CA PHE A 50 11.32 1.70 -3.53
C PHE A 50 10.76 0.28 -3.42
N PHE A 51 11.47 -0.72 -3.94
CA PHE A 51 11.05 -2.11 -3.80
C PHE A 51 11.03 -2.55 -2.33
N ALA A 52 12.02 -2.11 -1.54
CA ALA A 52 12.04 -2.38 -0.10
C ALA A 52 10.84 -1.73 0.61
N ILE A 53 10.48 -0.51 0.22
CA ILE A 53 9.31 0.19 0.75
C ILE A 53 8.02 -0.57 0.43
N CYS A 54 7.85 -1.02 -0.80
CA CYS A 54 6.69 -1.83 -1.18
C CYS A 54 6.61 -3.11 -0.34
N SER A 55 7.74 -3.81 -0.17
CA SER A 55 7.79 -5.02 0.66
C SER A 55 7.46 -4.72 2.11
N TYR A 56 7.94 -3.61 2.63
CA TYR A 56 7.63 -3.16 3.99
C TYR A 56 6.13 -3.00 4.21
N PHE A 57 5.43 -2.44 3.23
CA PHE A 57 3.99 -2.25 3.28
C PHE A 57 3.20 -3.49 2.82
N GLN A 58 3.86 -4.56 2.41
CA GLN A 58 3.24 -5.80 1.92
C GLN A 58 2.36 -5.56 0.69
N ILE A 59 2.83 -4.71 -0.21
CA ILE A 59 2.15 -4.37 -1.47
C ILE A 59 3.12 -4.57 -2.64
N THR A 60 2.54 -4.69 -3.84
CA THR A 60 3.32 -4.67 -5.08
C THR A 60 3.53 -3.24 -5.57
N PRO A 61 4.49 -2.99 -6.48
CA PRO A 61 4.60 -1.69 -7.14
C PRO A 61 3.31 -1.27 -7.85
N VAL A 62 2.56 -2.21 -8.42
CA VAL A 62 1.25 -1.90 -9.03
C VAL A 62 0.29 -1.35 -7.99
N ASP A 63 0.21 -1.99 -6.83
CA ASP A 63 -0.63 -1.52 -5.72
C ASP A 63 -0.20 -0.12 -5.25
N PHE A 64 1.10 0.14 -5.23
CA PHE A 64 1.61 1.43 -4.82
C PHE A 64 1.03 2.56 -5.68
N PHE A 65 0.98 2.34 -6.99
CA PHE A 65 0.49 3.34 -7.94
C PHE A 65 -1.00 3.27 -8.19
N ASN A 66 -1.70 2.31 -7.62
CA ASN A 66 -3.15 2.16 -7.78
C ASN A 66 -3.89 2.95 -6.70
N THR A 67 -4.32 4.16 -7.04
CA THR A 67 -5.02 5.05 -6.11
C THR A 67 -6.46 4.64 -5.84
N SER A 68 -7.03 3.73 -6.63
CA SER A 68 -8.39 3.24 -6.38
C SER A 68 -8.47 2.28 -5.20
N ALA A 69 -7.34 1.70 -4.79
CA ALA A 69 -7.28 0.80 -3.64
C ALA A 69 -6.89 1.60 -2.38
N PHE A 70 -7.89 1.99 -1.60
CA PHE A 70 -7.67 2.75 -0.36
C PHE A 70 -6.80 1.98 0.64
N ASN A 71 -7.01 0.67 0.76
CA ASN A 71 -6.22 -0.21 1.64
C ASN A 71 -5.77 -1.43 0.85
N PRO A 72 -4.59 -1.35 0.18
CA PRO A 72 -4.14 -2.43 -0.69
C PRO A 72 -3.84 -3.74 0.05
N VAL A 73 -3.37 -3.68 1.29
CA VAL A 73 -3.09 -4.89 2.08
C VAL A 73 -4.40 -5.66 2.32
N LEU A 74 -5.42 -4.97 2.81
CA LEU A 74 -6.73 -5.58 3.05
C LEU A 74 -7.36 -6.09 1.74
N LEU A 75 -7.26 -5.30 0.67
CA LEU A 75 -7.79 -5.70 -0.63
C LEU A 75 -7.13 -6.98 -1.12
N ASN A 76 -5.80 -7.06 -1.05
CA ASN A 76 -5.06 -8.24 -1.51
C ASN A 76 -5.35 -9.46 -0.66
N ASP A 77 -5.45 -9.31 0.66
CA ASP A 77 -5.83 -10.41 1.56
C ASP A 77 -7.23 -10.92 1.23
N THR A 78 -8.15 -10.00 0.94
CA THR A 78 -9.53 -10.34 0.58
C THR A 78 -9.58 -11.07 -0.76
N ILE A 79 -8.81 -10.61 -1.76
CA ILE A 79 -8.70 -11.28 -3.06
C ILE A 79 -8.14 -12.69 -2.90
N GLU A 80 -7.12 -12.86 -2.07
CA GLU A 80 -6.56 -14.18 -1.81
C GLU A 80 -7.61 -15.13 -1.21
N ASN A 81 -8.36 -14.65 -0.22
CA ASN A 81 -9.45 -15.44 0.38
C ASN A 81 -10.49 -15.83 -0.67
N ILE A 82 -10.90 -14.87 -1.50
CA ILE A 82 -11.90 -15.07 -2.56
C ILE A 82 -11.41 -16.13 -3.56
N SER A 83 -10.12 -16.09 -3.91
CA SER A 83 -9.55 -16.99 -4.90
C SER A 83 -9.59 -18.46 -4.47
N LYS A 84 -9.76 -18.73 -3.18
CA LYS A 84 -9.83 -20.08 -2.60
C LYS A 84 -11.25 -20.62 -2.47
N LEU A 85 -12.25 -19.80 -2.76
CA LEU A 85 -13.65 -20.20 -2.65
C LEU A 85 -14.05 -21.13 -3.81
N ASN A 86 -15.03 -21.99 -3.54
CA ASN A 86 -15.67 -22.74 -4.61
C ASN A 86 -16.55 -21.81 -5.46
N GLU A 87 -17.05 -22.30 -6.59
CA GLU A 87 -17.82 -21.48 -7.52
C GLU A 87 -19.11 -20.95 -6.90
N GLU A 88 -19.79 -21.78 -6.11
CA GLU A 88 -21.05 -21.39 -5.47
C GLU A 88 -20.87 -20.25 -4.49
N ASP A 89 -19.85 -20.35 -3.63
CA ASP A 89 -19.54 -19.27 -2.67
C ASP A 89 -19.03 -18.03 -3.37
N LEU A 90 -18.25 -18.19 -4.44
CA LEU A 90 -17.78 -17.05 -5.23
C LEU A 90 -18.96 -16.29 -5.85
N LYS A 91 -19.97 -16.99 -6.36
CA LYS A 91 -21.19 -16.35 -6.87
C LYS A 91 -21.90 -15.57 -5.79
N LEU A 92 -21.96 -16.11 -4.58
CA LEU A 92 -22.57 -15.41 -3.44
C LEU A 92 -21.83 -14.12 -3.11
N ILE A 93 -20.51 -14.16 -3.05
CA ILE A 93 -19.69 -12.97 -2.81
C ILE A 93 -19.89 -11.96 -3.93
N HIS A 94 -19.94 -12.41 -5.18
CA HIS A 94 -20.22 -11.53 -6.32
C HIS A 94 -21.56 -10.81 -6.18
N GLN A 95 -22.60 -11.53 -5.78
CA GLN A 95 -23.92 -10.93 -5.55
C GLN A 95 -23.89 -9.90 -4.43
N ILE A 96 -23.22 -10.21 -3.31
CA ILE A 96 -23.11 -9.32 -2.16
C ILE A 96 -22.36 -8.03 -2.57
N THR A 97 -21.22 -8.15 -3.20
CA THR A 97 -20.42 -6.99 -3.61
C THR A 97 -21.13 -6.14 -4.65
N THR A 98 -21.81 -6.78 -5.60
CA THR A 98 -22.60 -6.07 -6.61
C THR A 98 -23.70 -5.25 -5.94
N ARG A 99 -24.38 -5.84 -4.97
CA ARG A 99 -25.42 -5.16 -4.21
C ARG A 99 -24.87 -3.98 -3.42
N MET A 100 -23.71 -4.14 -2.79
CA MET A 100 -23.06 -3.07 -2.00
C MET A 100 -22.67 -1.88 -2.86
N LEU A 101 -22.37 -2.11 -4.14
CA LEU A 101 -21.99 -1.05 -5.09
C LEU A 101 -23.17 -0.30 -5.69
N LYS A 102 -24.38 -0.85 -5.56
CA LYS A 102 -25.59 -0.16 -6.01
C LYS A 102 -25.96 0.95 -5.03
N LYS A 103 -26.25 2.10 -5.57
CA LYS A 103 -26.71 3.25 -4.81
C LYS A 103 -28.13 3.61 -5.19
#